data_79f8fd870f91cc548c0725dbe781a70b
#
_entry.id   79f8fd870f91cc548c0725dbe781a70b
#
_cell.length_a   1.000
_cell.length_b   1.000
_cell.length_c   1.000
_cell.angle_alpha   90.00
_cell.angle_beta   90.00
_cell.angle_gamma   90.00
#
_symmetry.space_group_name_H-M   'P 1'
#
loop_
_entity.id
_entity.type
_entity.pdbx_description
1 polymer ?
#
loop_
_entity_poly.entity_id
_entity_poly.type
_entity_poly.pdbx_seq_one_letter_code
_entity_poly.pdbx_strand_id
1 'polypeptide(L)'
;MNLEKLKQKGRHRLRFVKSRYLKIFGGGVLFIFTASAWYGGKPNLPKPDADNGGLYLPDGFRAVVVVDSLKGRARHIAVNDNGDIYVKARFHNLNGGYGNIALRDTNGDGKMDIIQPFGKYDGGSYGTAMRVHKGYLYFSSELMVYRTKLNPGELIPDNKLDTIVADVPPYHEHQTKPLAFDNKGHIFVGWGAGSNAGQEKNRVPGSKGVGDPLSADNGNPLLKDHGGIWMFDADKLNQKQGDGVRYATGLRSIVAMDWDPKSKSLYTINHGRDDFRLLWPDIYSQWESAVLPAEEFFKVNQGLNGGWPYYYYDQIKGKKLLNPEFGGDKIKEGDGPKLQKPLIGFPAHFAPNDLLFYHGKQFPERYRNGAFIAFHGATNRAPYPQAGYIVAFVPFKNGVPSGEWEVFADGFAGVDPIVSVSNAVYRPMGLAEGPDGSLYVSDTEKGKIWRIMYPGDKKAFNVSQLAAMQKRKETASNIKNPDEVADNLFKDLPKNSAIYSTYCVSCHQRDGKGDGNRFPPLAQSEWVYDKFRLVYVILNGLKGQVTVKGLPYNEIMPAHGSFLSDEQVAEVATYVKSNFGNLPEIITPADVARIRKVPPPPSAAN
;
A
#
# COMPACT_ATOMS: atom_id res chain seq x y z
N MET A 1 30.15 44.76 49.60
CA MET A 1 31.47 45.45 49.68
C MET A 1 32.04 45.43 48.27
N ASN A 2 31.76 46.45 47.59
CA ASN A 2 32.60 47.46 46.89
C ASN A 2 33.45 46.83 45.78
N LEU A 3 33.14 47.23 44.58
CA LEU A 3 33.41 48.42 43.76
C LEU A 3 34.58 48.11 42.80
N GLU A 4 34.28 48.13 41.56
CA GLU A 4 34.50 49.22 40.54
C GLU A 4 35.96 49.41 40.06
N LYS A 5 35.98 49.66 38.76
CA LYS A 5 37.00 50.35 37.94
C LYS A 5 38.05 49.47 37.26
N LEU A 6 38.36 49.58 35.98
CA LEU A 6 38.52 50.76 35.14
C LEU A 6 38.54 50.37 33.62
N LYS A 7 38.03 51.25 32.83
CA LYS A 7 38.23 51.39 31.36
C LYS A 7 39.67 51.69 31.01
N GLN A 8 40.17 51.21 29.86
CA GLN A 8 40.68 52.09 28.78
C GLN A 8 41.29 51.31 27.61
N LYS A 9 40.81 51.59 26.41
CA LYS A 9 41.44 52.07 25.17
C LYS A 9 42.66 51.38 24.61
N GLY A 10 42.57 51.03 23.35
CA GLY A 10 43.71 50.83 22.44
C GLY A 10 43.29 50.51 20.99
N ARG A 11 43.05 51.53 20.19
CA ARG A 11 43.02 51.44 18.71
C ARG A 11 44.43 51.22 18.18
N HIS A 12 44.66 50.29 17.24
CA HIS A 12 45.74 50.38 16.24
C HIS A 12 45.34 49.70 14.91
N ARG A 13 45.17 50.49 13.97
CA ARG A 13 45.61 50.77 12.59
C ARG A 13 46.14 49.54 11.81
N LEU A 14 45.50 49.37 10.67
CA LEU A 14 45.95 48.67 9.47
C LEU A 14 47.34 49.07 9.03
N ARG A 15 48.18 48.10 8.64
CA ARG A 15 49.31 48.28 7.73
C ARG A 15 49.24 47.27 6.62
N PHE A 16 49.09 47.76 5.39
CA PHE A 16 49.34 47.04 4.13
C PHE A 16 50.83 46.73 4.01
N VAL A 17 51.15 45.50 3.63
CA VAL A 17 52.47 45.17 3.09
C VAL A 17 52.25 44.52 1.70
N LYS A 18 52.74 45.24 0.67
CA LYS A 18 52.94 44.75 -0.68
C LYS A 18 54.19 43.85 -0.71
N SER A 19 54.11 42.69 -1.35
CA SER A 19 55.26 41.95 -1.85
C SER A 19 54.87 41.12 -3.06
N ARG A 20 55.36 41.49 -4.14
CA ARG A 20 56.18 41.09 -5.26
C ARG A 20 55.95 39.66 -5.82
N TYR A 21 55.72 39.69 -7.10
CA TYR A 21 55.62 38.61 -8.08
C TYR A 21 56.75 37.58 -8.04
N LEU A 22 56.38 36.31 -8.16
CA LEU A 22 57.20 35.28 -8.79
C LEU A 22 56.31 34.51 -9.77
N LYS A 23 56.66 34.55 -11.07
CA LYS A 23 56.05 33.75 -12.14
C LYS A 23 56.69 32.38 -12.13
N ILE A 24 55.90 31.32 -12.03
CA ILE A 24 56.24 29.96 -12.45
C ILE A 24 55.14 29.46 -13.37
N PHE A 25 55.49 29.16 -14.61
CA PHE A 25 54.69 28.46 -15.60
C PHE A 25 54.58 26.97 -15.20
N GLY A 26 53.35 26.48 -15.09
CA GLY A 26 53.08 25.05 -14.98
C GLY A 26 51.59 24.83 -15.30
N GLY A 27 51.33 24.09 -16.40
CA GLY A 27 49.99 23.82 -16.89
C GLY A 27 49.11 23.13 -15.84
N GLY A 28 48.05 23.80 -15.41
CA GLY A 28 47.05 23.27 -14.52
C GLY A 28 45.67 23.44 -15.18
N VAL A 29 45.00 22.35 -15.36
CA VAL A 29 43.60 22.30 -15.81
C VAL A 29 42.76 23.10 -14.82
N LEU A 30 42.13 24.16 -15.30
CA LEU A 30 41.26 25.05 -14.54
C LEU A 30 39.92 24.32 -14.33
N PHE A 31 39.73 23.67 -13.19
CA PHE A 31 38.39 23.26 -12.73
C PHE A 31 37.65 24.55 -12.33
N ILE A 32 36.76 25.00 -13.20
CA ILE A 32 35.81 26.06 -12.87
C ILE A 32 34.73 25.41 -11.97
N PHE A 33 34.90 25.53 -10.67
CA PHE A 33 33.76 25.36 -9.75
C PHE A 33 32.84 26.55 -9.96
N THR A 34 31.79 26.38 -10.74
CA THR A 34 30.65 27.29 -10.72
C THR A 34 29.90 27.04 -9.40
N ALA A 35 30.26 27.81 -8.37
CA ALA A 35 29.34 27.99 -7.24
C ALA A 35 28.10 28.67 -7.82
N SER A 36 27.05 27.90 -8.08
CA SER A 36 25.72 28.42 -8.38
C SER A 36 25.24 29.14 -7.12
N ALA A 37 25.39 30.48 -7.13
CA ALA A 37 24.79 31.34 -6.14
C ALA A 37 23.28 31.09 -6.17
N TRP A 38 22.71 30.65 -5.06
CA TRP A 38 21.27 30.56 -4.85
C TRP A 38 20.69 31.98 -4.85
N TYR A 39 20.43 32.53 -6.03
CA TYR A 39 19.49 33.63 -6.20
C TYR A 39 18.10 33.03 -6.05
N GLY A 40 17.26 33.63 -5.20
CA GLY A 40 15.88 33.24 -4.93
C GLY A 40 14.93 33.29 -6.13
N GLY A 41 15.27 32.62 -7.23
CA GLY A 41 14.40 32.32 -8.35
C GLY A 41 13.50 31.14 -7.97
N LYS A 42 12.24 31.16 -8.43
CA LYS A 42 11.35 30.00 -8.35
C LYS A 42 12.10 28.78 -8.90
N PRO A 43 12.10 27.63 -8.21
CA PRO A 43 12.68 26.42 -8.77
C PRO A 43 12.10 26.19 -10.16
N ASN A 44 12.97 25.94 -11.15
CA ASN A 44 12.54 25.74 -12.52
C ASN A 44 11.88 24.36 -12.59
N LEU A 45 10.54 24.33 -12.45
CA LEU A 45 9.77 23.09 -12.50
C LEU A 45 9.79 22.54 -13.93
N PRO A 46 9.89 21.23 -14.13
CA PRO A 46 9.83 20.65 -15.46
C PRO A 46 8.47 20.95 -16.13
N LYS A 47 8.48 20.91 -17.46
CA LYS A 47 7.25 21.13 -18.23
C LYS A 47 6.26 19.98 -17.93
N PRO A 48 5.03 20.28 -17.49
CA PRO A 48 4.03 19.25 -17.27
C PRO A 48 3.54 18.64 -18.58
N ASP A 49 3.06 17.41 -18.51
CA ASP A 49 2.34 16.79 -19.63
C ASP A 49 1.00 17.51 -19.84
N ALA A 50 0.55 17.59 -21.09
CA ALA A 50 -0.65 18.34 -21.45
C ALA A 50 -1.93 17.83 -20.77
N ASP A 51 -1.99 16.51 -20.54
CA ASP A 51 -3.10 15.79 -19.89
C ASP A 51 -2.78 15.38 -18.43
N ASN A 52 -1.70 15.92 -17.83
CA ASN A 52 -1.19 15.51 -16.52
C ASN A 52 -0.88 13.99 -16.43
N GLY A 53 -0.52 13.35 -17.56
CA GLY A 53 -0.30 11.91 -17.61
C GLY A 53 -1.54 11.07 -17.33
N GLY A 54 -2.74 11.60 -17.65
CA GLY A 54 -4.04 10.98 -17.44
C GLY A 54 -4.67 11.25 -16.07
N LEU A 55 -4.08 12.10 -15.23
CA LEU A 55 -4.59 12.39 -13.89
C LEU A 55 -5.55 13.57 -13.86
N TYR A 56 -6.60 13.43 -13.05
CA TYR A 56 -7.43 14.53 -12.56
C TYR A 56 -6.83 15.07 -11.25
N LEU A 57 -6.63 16.38 -11.20
CA LEU A 57 -5.98 17.10 -10.09
C LEU A 57 -6.77 18.36 -9.74
N PRO A 58 -6.62 18.92 -8.52
CA PRO A 58 -7.18 20.23 -8.21
C PRO A 58 -6.61 21.30 -9.15
N ASP A 59 -7.42 22.33 -9.45
CA ASP A 59 -7.03 23.38 -10.37
C ASP A 59 -5.72 24.06 -9.93
N GLY A 60 -4.83 24.26 -10.90
CA GLY A 60 -3.50 24.83 -10.66
C GLY A 60 -2.40 23.79 -10.40
N PHE A 61 -2.74 22.57 -10.02
CA PHE A 61 -1.79 21.45 -10.00
C PHE A 61 -1.55 20.92 -11.41
N ARG A 62 -0.34 20.42 -11.62
CA ARG A 62 0.09 19.81 -12.89
C ARG A 62 0.94 18.58 -12.62
N ALA A 63 0.98 17.65 -13.56
CA ALA A 63 1.83 16.47 -13.45
C ALA A 63 2.65 16.24 -14.70
N VAL A 64 3.81 15.61 -14.52
CA VAL A 64 4.65 15.03 -15.56
C VAL A 64 4.88 13.55 -15.25
N VAL A 65 4.82 12.73 -16.29
CA VAL A 65 5.20 11.32 -16.20
C VAL A 65 6.71 11.23 -16.26
N VAL A 66 7.35 10.90 -15.13
CA VAL A 66 8.81 10.82 -15.03
C VAL A 66 9.37 9.51 -15.58
N VAL A 67 8.57 8.45 -15.55
CA VAL A 67 8.80 7.17 -16.23
C VAL A 67 7.47 6.51 -16.55
N ASP A 68 7.32 5.98 -17.77
CA ASP A 68 6.06 5.40 -18.24
C ASP A 68 5.85 3.97 -17.76
N SER A 69 6.94 3.20 -17.70
CA SER A 69 6.89 1.80 -17.27
C SER A 69 8.25 1.31 -16.80
N LEU A 70 8.23 0.33 -15.90
CA LEU A 70 9.41 -0.37 -15.40
C LEU A 70 9.22 -1.88 -15.55
N LYS A 71 10.24 -2.59 -16.07
CA LYS A 71 10.16 -4.06 -16.26
C LYS A 71 9.84 -4.79 -14.96
N GLY A 72 10.47 -4.42 -13.85
CA GLY A 72 10.18 -4.98 -12.53
C GLY A 72 8.88 -4.47 -11.91
N ARG A 73 8.15 -3.55 -12.57
CA ARG A 73 7.05 -2.75 -12.02
C ARG A 73 7.45 -2.04 -10.72
N ALA A 74 6.59 -1.22 -10.15
CA ALA A 74 6.93 -0.49 -8.94
C ALA A 74 6.07 -0.91 -7.75
N ARG A 75 6.63 -0.72 -6.56
CA ARG A 75 5.94 -0.64 -5.28
C ARG A 75 6.24 0.73 -4.66
N HIS A 76 6.77 0.77 -3.45
CA HIS A 76 7.16 2.01 -2.79
C HIS A 76 8.36 2.66 -3.47
N ILE A 77 8.45 3.96 -3.31
CA ILE A 77 9.50 4.80 -3.87
C ILE A 77 10.08 5.71 -2.78
N ALA A 78 11.30 6.16 -3.01
CA ALA A 78 11.93 7.22 -2.24
C ALA A 78 12.66 8.16 -3.20
N VAL A 79 12.66 9.45 -2.92
CA VAL A 79 13.38 10.47 -3.68
C VAL A 79 14.49 11.02 -2.82
N ASN A 80 15.72 11.06 -3.35
CA ASN A 80 16.88 11.60 -2.66
C ASN A 80 16.98 13.11 -2.84
N ASP A 81 17.80 13.77 -2.03
CA ASP A 81 18.00 15.24 -2.05
C ASP A 81 18.51 15.78 -3.39
N ASN A 82 19.16 14.93 -4.19
CA ASN A 82 19.62 15.28 -5.54
C ASN A 82 18.59 15.00 -6.65
N GLY A 83 17.39 14.49 -6.31
CA GLY A 83 16.34 14.18 -7.25
C GLY A 83 16.34 12.74 -7.79
N ASP A 84 17.33 11.93 -7.48
CA ASP A 84 17.33 10.51 -7.84
C ASP A 84 16.17 9.79 -7.19
N ILE A 85 15.53 8.89 -7.92
CA ILE A 85 14.39 8.11 -7.44
C ILE A 85 14.82 6.66 -7.24
N TYR A 86 14.56 6.12 -6.08
CA TYR A 86 14.72 4.71 -5.78
C TYR A 86 13.36 4.04 -5.73
N VAL A 87 13.23 2.90 -6.39
CA VAL A 87 11.98 2.15 -6.55
C VAL A 87 12.14 0.74 -6.01
N LYS A 88 11.25 0.30 -5.15
CA LYS A 88 11.10 -1.10 -4.78
C LYS A 88 10.43 -1.83 -5.94
N ALA A 89 11.11 -2.79 -6.56
CA ALA A 89 10.53 -3.58 -7.64
C ALA A 89 9.45 -4.52 -7.11
N ARG A 90 8.33 -4.61 -7.83
CA ARG A 90 7.26 -5.58 -7.52
C ARG A 90 7.66 -7.00 -7.89
N PHE A 91 8.37 -7.18 -9.01
CA PHE A 91 8.79 -8.48 -9.53
C PHE A 91 10.30 -8.52 -9.77
N HIS A 92 11.01 -9.19 -8.87
CA HIS A 92 12.47 -9.33 -8.97
C HIS A 92 12.89 -10.11 -10.23
N ASN A 93 12.17 -11.18 -10.58
CA ASN A 93 12.43 -11.99 -11.77
C ASN A 93 12.34 -11.17 -13.07
N LEU A 94 11.37 -10.27 -13.19
CA LEU A 94 11.23 -9.38 -14.34
C LEU A 94 12.28 -8.27 -14.34
N ASN A 95 12.94 -8.01 -13.21
CA ASN A 95 13.98 -7.01 -13.01
C ASN A 95 15.40 -7.62 -13.00
N GLY A 96 15.60 -8.78 -13.63
CA GLY A 96 16.90 -9.45 -13.69
C GLY A 96 17.37 -10.02 -12.34
N GLY A 97 16.46 -10.32 -11.43
CA GLY A 97 16.74 -10.81 -10.08
C GLY A 97 17.10 -9.69 -9.08
N TYR A 98 16.98 -8.41 -9.46
CA TYR A 98 17.23 -7.28 -8.57
C TYR A 98 15.93 -6.80 -7.92
N GLY A 99 16.00 -6.52 -6.64
CA GLY A 99 14.84 -6.08 -5.86
C GLY A 99 14.54 -4.59 -5.96
N ASN A 100 15.46 -3.78 -6.45
CA ASN A 100 15.33 -2.33 -6.52
C ASN A 100 15.71 -1.80 -7.90
N ILE A 101 15.28 -0.55 -8.19
CA ILE A 101 15.60 0.19 -9.41
C ILE A 101 15.97 1.61 -8.99
N ALA A 102 17.05 2.15 -9.56
CA ALA A 102 17.47 3.54 -9.41
C ALA A 102 17.23 4.31 -10.71
N LEU A 103 16.72 5.54 -10.59
CA LEU A 103 16.33 6.38 -11.71
C LEU A 103 16.97 7.76 -11.56
N ARG A 104 17.47 8.35 -12.66
CA ARG A 104 18.02 9.71 -12.70
C ARG A 104 17.58 10.45 -13.94
N ASP A 105 17.18 11.69 -13.74
CA ASP A 105 17.02 12.72 -14.77
C ASP A 105 18.37 13.43 -14.93
N THR A 106 19.00 13.32 -16.08
CA THR A 106 20.34 13.88 -16.33
C THR A 106 20.31 15.24 -17.03
N ASN A 107 19.18 15.59 -17.63
CA ASN A 107 19.04 16.79 -18.45
C ASN A 107 18.09 17.84 -17.83
N GLY A 108 17.39 17.50 -16.74
CA GLY A 108 16.51 18.39 -15.98
C GLY A 108 15.13 18.60 -16.62
N ASP A 109 14.73 17.75 -17.56
CA ASP A 109 13.42 17.87 -18.22
C ASP A 109 12.27 17.22 -17.42
N GLY A 110 12.59 16.56 -16.30
CA GLY A 110 11.65 15.89 -15.40
C GLY A 110 11.36 14.44 -15.78
N LYS A 111 12.02 13.89 -16.79
CA LYS A 111 11.92 12.48 -17.21
C LYS A 111 13.22 11.74 -16.88
N MET A 112 13.09 10.47 -16.53
CA MET A 112 14.25 9.67 -16.12
C MET A 112 14.98 9.10 -17.33
N ASP A 113 16.22 9.59 -17.58
CA ASP A 113 17.08 9.12 -18.67
C ASP A 113 17.79 7.83 -18.31
N ILE A 114 18.15 7.64 -17.05
CA ILE A 114 18.83 6.44 -16.55
C ILE A 114 17.88 5.62 -15.70
N ILE A 115 17.79 4.33 -16.06
CA ILE A 115 17.01 3.32 -15.33
C ILE A 115 17.93 2.14 -15.07
N GLN A 116 18.32 1.92 -13.81
CA GLN A 116 19.30 0.90 -13.47
C GLN A 116 18.83 0.01 -12.31
N PRO A 117 18.66 -1.32 -12.53
CA PRO A 117 18.40 -2.28 -11.47
C PRO A 117 19.57 -2.43 -10.50
N PHE A 118 19.29 -2.61 -9.21
CA PHE A 118 20.30 -2.86 -8.18
C PHE A 118 19.73 -3.65 -6.98
N GLY A 119 20.62 -4.15 -6.11
CA GLY A 119 20.27 -4.83 -4.87
C GLY A 119 19.76 -6.25 -5.12
N LYS A 120 20.62 -7.24 -4.87
CA LYS A 120 20.22 -8.66 -4.76
C LYS A 120 20.21 -9.01 -3.29
N TYR A 121 19.07 -9.50 -2.79
CA TYR A 121 18.86 -9.83 -1.39
C TYR A 121 17.77 -10.89 -1.23
N ASP A 122 17.75 -11.52 -0.05
CA ASP A 122 16.77 -12.56 0.28
C ASP A 122 15.37 -11.98 0.48
N GLY A 123 14.38 -12.79 0.13
CA GLY A 123 12.98 -12.43 0.11
C GLY A 123 12.52 -11.92 -1.23
N GLY A 124 11.22 -11.91 -1.41
CA GLY A 124 10.57 -11.59 -2.68
C GLY A 124 10.01 -10.18 -2.74
N SER A 125 9.03 -10.04 -3.58
CA SER A 125 8.39 -8.77 -3.95
C SER A 125 7.38 -8.23 -2.95
N TYR A 126 7.07 -8.94 -1.88
CA TYR A 126 6.04 -8.54 -0.89
C TYR A 126 6.53 -7.52 0.13
N GLY A 127 7.83 -7.30 0.27
CA GLY A 127 8.37 -6.16 1.02
C GLY A 127 7.89 -4.85 0.41
N THR A 128 7.39 -3.94 1.25
CA THR A 128 6.68 -2.74 0.81
C THR A 128 7.14 -1.50 1.53
N ALA A 129 8.42 -1.27 1.55
CA ALA A 129 8.94 -0.02 2.09
C ALA A 129 10.15 0.43 1.30
N MET A 130 10.30 1.72 1.20
CA MET A 130 11.50 2.37 0.72
C MET A 130 11.55 3.78 1.31
N ARG A 131 12.59 4.10 2.05
CA ARG A 131 12.78 5.41 2.69
C ARG A 131 14.25 5.83 2.65
N VAL A 132 14.52 7.09 2.35
CA VAL A 132 15.85 7.69 2.56
C VAL A 132 15.90 8.26 3.97
N HIS A 133 16.91 7.88 4.75
CA HIS A 133 17.11 8.38 6.11
C HIS A 133 18.60 8.47 6.44
N LYS A 134 19.07 9.66 6.86
CA LYS A 134 20.46 9.93 7.28
C LYS A 134 21.54 9.38 6.32
N GLY A 135 21.36 9.58 5.01
CA GLY A 135 22.32 9.16 3.99
C GLY A 135 22.30 7.65 3.67
N TYR A 136 21.29 6.96 4.10
CA TYR A 136 21.02 5.56 3.74
C TYR A 136 19.67 5.41 3.05
N LEU A 137 19.59 4.46 2.14
CA LEU A 137 18.35 3.93 1.61
C LEU A 137 17.95 2.71 2.40
N TYR A 138 16.82 2.78 3.12
CA TYR A 138 16.21 1.67 3.83
C TYR A 138 15.09 1.07 3.00
N PHE A 139 15.00 -0.26 3.00
CA PHE A 139 13.93 -0.99 2.31
C PHE A 139 13.71 -2.35 2.96
N SER A 140 12.57 -2.97 2.65
CA SER A 140 12.21 -4.29 3.19
C SER A 140 11.97 -5.33 2.10
N SER A 141 12.26 -6.58 2.42
CA SER A 141 11.58 -7.76 1.84
C SER A 141 10.49 -8.24 2.79
N GLU A 142 9.80 -9.33 2.45
CA GLU A 142 8.90 -10.00 3.40
C GLU A 142 9.64 -10.67 4.57
N LEU A 143 10.95 -10.88 4.44
CA LEU A 143 11.77 -11.59 5.43
C LEU A 143 12.64 -10.68 6.28
N MET A 144 13.09 -9.53 5.75
CA MET A 144 14.12 -8.71 6.39
C MET A 144 13.92 -7.22 6.11
N VAL A 145 14.55 -6.40 6.94
CA VAL A 145 14.74 -4.97 6.71
C VAL A 145 16.22 -4.71 6.45
N TYR A 146 16.49 -4.05 5.34
CA TYR A 146 17.84 -3.74 4.86
C TYR A 146 18.07 -2.23 4.80
N ARG A 147 19.34 -1.84 4.81
CA ARG A 147 19.79 -0.53 4.35
C ARG A 147 21.03 -0.64 3.48
N THR A 148 21.26 0.36 2.63
CA THR A 148 22.48 0.56 1.88
C THR A 148 22.87 2.03 1.90
N LYS A 149 24.17 2.32 1.92
CA LYS A 149 24.68 3.70 1.97
C LYS A 149 24.49 4.40 0.62
N LEU A 150 24.00 5.63 0.67
CA LEU A 150 23.95 6.53 -0.47
C LEU A 150 25.23 7.36 -0.51
N ASN A 151 25.97 7.24 -1.60
CA ASN A 151 27.19 8.02 -1.81
C ASN A 151 26.86 9.29 -2.61
N PRO A 152 27.33 10.46 -2.21
CA PRO A 152 27.08 11.69 -2.94
C PRO A 152 27.51 11.59 -4.41
N GLY A 153 26.60 11.92 -5.33
CA GLY A 153 26.86 11.92 -6.79
C GLY A 153 26.71 10.56 -7.48
N GLU A 154 26.73 9.44 -6.75
CA GLU A 154 26.51 8.12 -7.30
C GLU A 154 25.01 7.81 -7.38
N LEU A 155 24.55 7.25 -8.52
CA LEU A 155 23.17 6.82 -8.67
C LEU A 155 22.92 5.50 -7.95
N ILE A 156 23.83 4.53 -8.14
CA ILE A 156 23.71 3.22 -7.50
C ILE A 156 24.30 3.29 -6.10
N PRO A 157 23.51 2.92 -5.06
CA PRO A 157 24.02 2.83 -3.71
C PRO A 157 25.17 1.82 -3.58
N ASP A 158 25.89 1.88 -2.47
CA ASP A 158 26.93 0.91 -2.14
C ASP A 158 26.39 -0.54 -2.29
N ASN A 159 27.21 -1.44 -2.85
CA ASN A 159 26.86 -2.85 -2.99
C ASN A 159 26.75 -3.58 -1.64
N LYS A 160 27.23 -2.97 -0.57
CA LYS A 160 27.11 -3.51 0.77
C LYS A 160 25.69 -3.29 1.31
N LEU A 161 25.02 -4.39 1.60
CA LEU A 161 23.72 -4.37 2.29
C LEU A 161 23.95 -4.64 3.78
N ASP A 162 23.53 -3.72 4.62
CA ASP A 162 23.42 -3.94 6.04
C ASP A 162 22.01 -4.48 6.36
N THR A 163 21.91 -5.55 7.13
CA THR A 163 20.64 -6.04 7.67
C THR A 163 20.33 -5.32 8.97
N ILE A 164 19.20 -4.65 9.06
CA ILE A 164 18.73 -3.95 10.28
C ILE A 164 17.91 -4.90 11.15
N VAL A 165 16.93 -5.58 10.53
CA VAL A 165 16.11 -6.58 11.21
C VAL A 165 16.14 -7.86 10.40
N ALA A 166 16.55 -8.96 11.06
CA ALA A 166 16.61 -10.31 10.51
C ALA A 166 15.53 -11.20 11.16
N ASP A 167 15.42 -12.44 10.68
CA ASP A 167 14.59 -13.49 11.26
C ASP A 167 13.13 -13.09 11.47
N VAL A 168 12.57 -12.35 10.51
CA VAL A 168 11.14 -12.08 10.50
C VAL A 168 10.40 -13.40 10.28
N PRO A 169 9.45 -13.77 11.16
CA PRO A 169 8.72 -15.03 11.00
C PRO A 169 8.06 -15.10 9.63
N PRO A 170 8.31 -16.15 8.82
CA PRO A 170 7.65 -16.31 7.53
C PRO A 170 6.18 -16.69 7.75
N TYR A 171 5.28 -16.00 7.08
CA TYR A 171 3.86 -16.33 7.02
C TYR A 171 3.29 -15.88 5.70
N HIS A 172 2.16 -16.44 5.33
CA HIS A 172 1.68 -16.31 3.96
C HIS A 172 0.85 -15.03 3.72
N GLU A 173 0.02 -14.58 4.66
CA GLU A 173 -0.82 -13.40 4.50
C GLU A 173 -0.18 -12.13 5.09
N HIS A 174 -0.43 -10.97 4.50
CA HIS A 174 -0.03 -9.64 4.98
C HIS A 174 1.48 -9.48 5.23
N GLN A 175 2.28 -9.95 4.30
CA GLN A 175 3.76 -10.01 4.39
C GLN A 175 4.46 -8.65 4.32
N THR A 176 3.71 -7.56 4.17
CA THR A 176 4.25 -6.20 4.08
C THR A 176 5.02 -5.80 5.32
N LYS A 177 6.08 -5.00 5.14
CA LYS A 177 6.93 -4.48 6.21
C LYS A 177 7.14 -2.97 6.01
N PRO A 178 6.09 -2.13 6.19
CA PRO A 178 6.25 -0.68 6.10
C PRO A 178 7.21 -0.17 7.16
N LEU A 179 7.91 0.92 6.82
CA LEU A 179 8.94 1.53 7.65
C LEU A 179 8.61 3.00 7.91
N ALA A 180 8.84 3.45 9.16
CA ALA A 180 8.86 4.86 9.51
C ALA A 180 10.00 5.15 10.50
N PHE A 181 10.48 6.40 10.55
CA PHE A 181 11.59 6.81 11.40
C PHE A 181 11.18 7.98 12.27
N ASP A 182 11.53 7.95 13.54
CA ASP A 182 11.44 9.12 14.40
C ASP A 182 12.74 9.94 14.41
N ASN A 183 12.70 11.10 15.07
CA ASN A 183 13.89 11.95 15.21
C ASN A 183 14.82 11.53 16.35
N LYS A 184 14.56 10.37 16.98
CA LYS A 184 15.30 9.87 18.16
C LYS A 184 16.21 8.69 17.84
N GLY A 185 16.25 8.25 16.58
CA GLY A 185 17.06 7.11 16.15
C GLY A 185 16.31 5.77 16.13
N HIS A 186 14.99 5.81 16.18
CA HIS A 186 14.21 4.58 16.09
C HIS A 186 13.65 4.37 14.67
N ILE A 187 13.54 3.10 14.28
CA ILE A 187 12.81 2.62 13.12
C ILE A 187 11.59 1.83 13.60
N PHE A 188 10.43 2.16 13.08
CA PHE A 188 9.20 1.41 13.28
C PHE A 188 8.98 0.48 12.09
N VAL A 189 8.68 -0.78 12.37
CA VAL A 189 8.44 -1.81 11.36
C VAL A 189 7.09 -2.43 11.60
N GLY A 190 6.23 -2.42 10.58
CA GLY A 190 4.92 -3.06 10.63
C GLY A 190 5.00 -4.55 10.31
N TRP A 191 4.32 -5.38 11.10
CA TRP A 191 4.11 -6.81 10.84
C TRP A 191 2.63 -7.09 10.73
N GLY A 192 2.17 -7.51 9.58
CA GLY A 192 0.79 -7.95 9.40
C GLY A 192 0.50 -9.30 10.08
N ALA A 193 -0.75 -9.66 10.14
CA ALA A 193 -1.20 -10.92 10.73
C ALA A 193 -1.21 -12.05 9.68
N GLY A 194 -0.97 -13.29 10.13
CA GLY A 194 -0.98 -14.47 9.28
C GLY A 194 -2.39 -15.01 8.95
N SER A 195 -3.45 -14.23 9.17
CA SER A 195 -4.83 -14.64 8.97
C SER A 195 -5.72 -13.47 8.57
N ASN A 196 -6.77 -13.73 7.78
CA ASN A 196 -7.77 -12.72 7.43
C ASN A 196 -8.56 -12.20 8.65
N ALA A 197 -9.13 -13.12 9.46
CA ALA A 197 -10.08 -12.79 10.51
C ALA A 197 -9.81 -13.53 11.84
N GLY A 198 -8.63 -14.12 12.00
CA GLY A 198 -8.28 -14.86 13.21
C GLY A 198 -8.99 -16.18 13.37
N GLN A 199 -9.46 -16.81 12.30
CA GLN A 199 -10.17 -18.08 12.30
C GLN A 199 -9.25 -19.26 12.61
N GLU A 200 -9.76 -20.30 13.28
CA GLU A 200 -9.09 -21.59 13.45
C GLU A 200 -8.73 -22.24 12.11
N LYS A 201 -9.67 -22.16 11.15
CA LYS A 201 -9.46 -22.53 9.75
C LYS A 201 -9.57 -21.27 8.91
N ASN A 202 -8.43 -20.68 8.56
CA ASN A 202 -8.38 -19.39 7.87
C ASN A 202 -9.16 -19.44 6.55
N ARG A 203 -10.02 -18.44 6.33
CA ARG A 203 -10.90 -18.27 5.16
C ARG A 203 -11.87 -19.44 4.92
N VAL A 204 -12.26 -20.17 5.98
CA VAL A 204 -13.30 -21.20 5.90
C VAL A 204 -14.61 -20.63 6.43
N PRO A 205 -15.72 -20.69 5.65
CA PRO A 205 -17.02 -20.22 6.08
C PRO A 205 -17.47 -20.84 7.42
N GLY A 206 -17.98 -19.99 8.33
CA GLY A 206 -18.45 -20.41 9.64
C GLY A 206 -17.37 -20.86 10.64
N SER A 207 -16.09 -20.80 10.28
CA SER A 207 -15.00 -21.15 11.20
C SER A 207 -14.91 -20.15 12.34
N LYS A 208 -14.86 -20.65 13.58
CA LYS A 208 -14.72 -19.84 14.79
C LYS A 208 -13.35 -19.19 14.87
N GLY A 209 -13.25 -18.15 15.69
CA GLY A 209 -12.02 -17.45 15.97
C GLY A 209 -11.15 -18.15 17.01
N VAL A 210 -9.85 -17.91 16.93
CA VAL A 210 -8.86 -18.39 17.90
C VAL A 210 -8.71 -17.37 19.02
N GLY A 211 -8.77 -17.82 20.27
CA GLY A 211 -8.63 -16.98 21.46
C GLY A 211 -9.94 -16.42 21.98
N ASP A 212 -9.88 -15.72 23.09
CA ASP A 212 -11.03 -15.12 23.78
C ASP A 212 -10.92 -13.59 23.78
N PRO A 213 -11.92 -12.87 23.23
CA PRO A 213 -11.93 -11.41 23.25
C PRO A 213 -12.00 -10.80 24.67
N LEU A 214 -12.46 -11.57 25.65
CA LEU A 214 -12.54 -11.16 27.06
C LEU A 214 -11.21 -11.39 27.82
N SER A 215 -10.25 -12.10 27.23
CA SER A 215 -8.95 -12.33 27.85
C SER A 215 -8.17 -11.02 27.96
N ALA A 216 -7.82 -10.66 29.20
CA ALA A 216 -7.14 -9.40 29.52
C ALA A 216 -5.76 -9.24 28.84
N ASP A 217 -5.11 -10.35 28.47
CA ASP A 217 -3.71 -10.38 28.04
C ASP A 217 -3.54 -10.51 26.52
N ASN A 218 -4.60 -10.35 25.75
CA ASN A 218 -4.53 -10.60 24.30
C ASN A 218 -3.86 -11.95 23.98
N GLY A 219 -4.09 -12.98 24.78
CA GLY A 219 -3.52 -14.32 24.64
C GLY A 219 -3.86 -15.04 23.34
N ASN A 220 -4.18 -14.27 22.30
CA ASN A 220 -4.37 -14.79 20.97
C ASN A 220 -3.01 -15.20 20.38
N PRO A 221 -2.79 -16.50 20.11
CA PRO A 221 -1.52 -16.99 19.57
C PRO A 221 -1.18 -16.36 18.22
N LEU A 222 -2.19 -15.90 17.45
CA LEU A 222 -1.99 -15.20 16.18
C LEU A 222 -1.42 -13.80 16.35
N LEU A 223 -1.45 -13.24 17.57
CA LEU A 223 -0.89 -11.92 17.87
C LEU A 223 0.49 -12.00 18.55
N LYS A 224 0.96 -13.20 18.91
CA LYS A 224 2.22 -13.33 19.66
C LYS A 224 3.38 -12.62 18.96
N ASP A 225 3.58 -12.93 17.66
CA ASP A 225 4.72 -12.44 16.88
C ASP A 225 4.27 -11.64 15.63
N HIS A 226 2.97 -11.33 15.51
CA HIS A 226 2.34 -10.74 14.33
C HIS A 226 1.29 -9.70 14.69
N GLY A 227 0.73 -9.05 13.68
CA GLY A 227 -0.43 -8.17 13.83
C GLY A 227 -0.13 -6.91 14.65
N GLY A 228 0.98 -6.24 14.38
CA GLY A 228 1.37 -5.04 15.11
C GLY A 228 2.54 -4.27 14.52
N ILE A 229 3.09 -3.37 15.32
CA ILE A 229 4.25 -2.55 15.00
C ILE A 229 5.32 -2.78 16.06
N TRP A 230 6.56 -2.96 15.63
CA TRP A 230 7.74 -3.03 16.51
C TRP A 230 8.65 -1.84 16.27
N MET A 231 9.25 -1.35 17.33
CA MET A 231 10.22 -0.27 17.34
C MET A 231 11.61 -0.84 17.61
N PHE A 232 12.57 -0.51 16.74
CA PHE A 232 13.98 -0.93 16.83
C PHE A 232 14.91 0.28 16.82
N ASP A 233 16.19 0.06 17.13
CA ASP A 233 17.25 1.03 16.86
C ASP A 233 17.54 1.06 15.34
N ALA A 234 17.49 2.24 14.74
CA ALA A 234 17.70 2.40 13.29
C ALA A 234 19.15 2.15 12.84
N ASP A 235 20.12 2.24 13.76
CA ASP A 235 21.53 2.13 13.45
C ASP A 235 22.16 0.78 13.90
N LYS A 236 21.45 0.01 14.76
CA LYS A 236 21.90 -1.31 15.21
C LYS A 236 21.61 -2.37 14.14
N LEU A 237 22.63 -3.14 13.77
CA LEU A 237 22.53 -4.19 12.75
C LEU A 237 22.11 -5.53 13.35
N ASN A 238 21.51 -6.38 12.49
CA ASN A 238 21.17 -7.78 12.77
C ASN A 238 20.27 -7.98 13.99
N GLN A 239 19.37 -7.04 14.23
CA GLN A 239 18.35 -7.15 15.27
C GLN A 239 17.36 -8.26 14.91
N LYS A 240 16.92 -9.01 15.89
CA LYS A 240 15.82 -9.97 15.78
C LYS A 240 14.53 -9.34 16.31
N GLN A 241 13.39 -9.96 16.03
CA GLN A 241 12.10 -9.44 16.51
C GLN A 241 12.07 -9.23 18.03
N GLY A 242 12.66 -10.14 18.79
CA GLY A 242 12.75 -10.05 20.25
C GLY A 242 13.64 -8.91 20.78
N ASP A 243 14.49 -8.31 19.96
CA ASP A 243 15.29 -7.11 20.31
C ASP A 243 14.46 -5.83 20.21
N GLY A 244 13.33 -5.87 19.51
CA GLY A 244 12.43 -4.75 19.32
C GLY A 244 11.41 -4.61 20.44
N VAL A 245 10.94 -3.39 20.66
CA VAL A 245 9.81 -3.10 21.54
C VAL A 245 8.52 -3.21 20.74
N ARG A 246 7.59 -4.06 21.18
CA ARG A 246 6.24 -4.13 20.60
C ARG A 246 5.51 -2.82 20.91
N TYR A 247 5.36 -2.01 19.89
CA TYR A 247 4.83 -0.65 19.99
C TYR A 247 3.30 -0.60 19.87
N ALA A 248 2.74 -1.45 19.00
CA ALA A 248 1.31 -1.60 18.78
C ALA A 248 0.92 -3.04 18.50
N THR A 249 -0.35 -3.40 18.74
CA THR A 249 -0.93 -4.72 18.51
C THR A 249 -2.34 -4.60 17.92
N GLY A 250 -2.93 -5.73 17.52
CA GLY A 250 -4.31 -5.77 17.03
C GLY A 250 -4.50 -5.10 15.66
N LEU A 251 -3.49 -5.18 14.82
CA LEU A 251 -3.48 -4.64 13.46
C LEU A 251 -3.34 -5.78 12.46
N ARG A 252 -4.34 -5.92 11.56
CA ARG A 252 -4.38 -7.04 10.60
C ARG A 252 -3.34 -6.92 9.50
N SER A 253 -3.35 -5.81 8.79
CA SER A 253 -2.49 -5.57 7.63
C SER A 253 -2.11 -4.10 7.56
N ILE A 254 -0.83 -3.84 7.64
CA ILE A 254 -0.28 -2.49 7.60
C ILE A 254 0.59 -2.39 6.35
N VAL A 255 0.28 -1.43 5.48
CA VAL A 255 1.09 -1.08 4.30
C VAL A 255 1.49 0.39 4.35
N ALA A 256 0.55 1.24 4.79
CA ALA A 256 0.69 2.68 4.94
C ALA A 256 1.13 3.05 6.36
N MET A 257 2.32 3.63 6.50
CA MET A 257 2.85 4.08 7.79
C MET A 257 3.84 5.23 7.60
N ASP A 258 3.71 6.28 8.41
CA ASP A 258 4.61 7.41 8.39
C ASP A 258 4.72 8.10 9.78
N TRP A 259 5.80 8.82 9.98
CA TRP A 259 6.05 9.64 11.16
C TRP A 259 5.87 11.12 10.82
N ASP A 260 4.97 11.81 11.53
CA ASP A 260 4.86 13.25 11.41
C ASP A 260 5.78 13.96 12.42
N PRO A 261 6.86 14.60 11.98
CA PRO A 261 7.79 15.31 12.86
C PRO A 261 7.16 16.56 13.53
N LYS A 262 6.08 17.12 12.98
CA LYS A 262 5.39 18.26 13.57
C LYS A 262 4.64 17.84 14.84
N SER A 263 3.86 16.79 14.78
CA SER A 263 3.15 16.24 15.94
C SER A 263 3.99 15.25 16.75
N LYS A 264 5.20 14.90 16.26
CA LYS A 264 6.11 13.90 16.87
C LYS A 264 5.39 12.58 17.14
N SER A 265 4.64 12.11 16.17
CA SER A 265 3.77 10.94 16.31
C SER A 265 3.85 10.02 15.10
N LEU A 266 3.70 8.73 15.37
CA LEU A 266 3.56 7.70 14.35
C LEU A 266 2.10 7.59 13.93
N TYR A 267 1.88 7.37 12.63
CA TYR A 267 0.54 7.12 12.07
C TYR A 267 0.58 5.90 11.16
N THR A 268 -0.53 5.18 11.10
CA THR A 268 -0.69 4.03 10.22
C THR A 268 -2.15 3.89 9.79
N ILE A 269 -2.36 3.17 8.67
CA ILE A 269 -3.69 2.79 8.25
C ILE A 269 -3.73 1.27 8.17
N ASN A 270 -4.65 0.68 8.93
CA ASN A 270 -4.87 -0.76 9.00
C ASN A 270 -5.94 -1.15 7.99
N HIS A 271 -5.62 -2.09 7.09
CA HIS A 271 -6.59 -2.63 6.16
C HIS A 271 -7.66 -3.44 6.90
N GLY A 272 -8.91 -3.17 6.60
CA GLY A 272 -10.04 -3.95 7.06
C GLY A 272 -9.96 -5.42 6.61
N ARG A 273 -10.69 -6.29 7.31
CA ARG A 273 -10.79 -7.70 6.92
C ARG A 273 -11.58 -7.86 5.61
N ASP A 274 -11.38 -9.00 4.95
CA ASP A 274 -12.12 -9.35 3.75
C ASP A 274 -13.27 -10.33 4.05
N ASP A 275 -14.17 -10.53 3.07
CA ASP A 275 -15.02 -11.70 2.94
C ASP A 275 -16.11 -11.85 4.01
N PHE A 276 -16.72 -10.79 4.52
CA PHE A 276 -17.82 -10.90 5.48
C PHE A 276 -18.96 -11.79 4.96
N ARG A 277 -19.46 -11.53 3.75
CA ARG A 277 -20.55 -12.31 3.16
C ARG A 277 -20.14 -13.74 2.83
N LEU A 278 -18.93 -13.94 2.31
CA LEU A 278 -18.43 -15.27 1.96
C LEU A 278 -18.29 -16.15 3.20
N LEU A 279 -17.77 -15.59 4.30
CA LEU A 279 -17.48 -16.33 5.53
C LEU A 279 -18.70 -16.45 6.45
N TRP A 280 -19.62 -15.47 6.42
CA TRP A 280 -20.78 -15.38 7.31
C TRP A 280 -22.04 -14.97 6.53
N PRO A 281 -22.53 -15.81 5.59
CA PRO A 281 -23.64 -15.46 4.69
C PRO A 281 -24.96 -15.21 5.41
N ASP A 282 -25.18 -15.80 6.58
CA ASP A 282 -26.40 -15.61 7.37
C ASP A 282 -26.41 -14.30 8.19
N ILE A 283 -25.23 -13.69 8.36
CA ILE A 283 -25.09 -12.45 9.14
C ILE A 283 -24.97 -11.22 8.24
N TYR A 284 -24.16 -11.31 7.17
CA TYR A 284 -23.83 -10.18 6.29
C TYR A 284 -24.43 -10.33 4.91
N SER A 285 -25.06 -9.27 4.42
CA SER A 285 -25.46 -9.15 3.02
C SER A 285 -24.25 -8.89 2.11
N GLN A 286 -24.45 -9.03 0.81
CA GLN A 286 -23.45 -8.70 -0.20
C GLN A 286 -23.04 -7.23 -0.14
N TRP A 287 -24.03 -6.34 0.06
CA TRP A 287 -23.78 -4.92 0.21
C TRP A 287 -22.93 -4.61 1.44
N GLU A 288 -23.30 -5.17 2.61
CA GLU A 288 -22.50 -4.98 3.83
C GLU A 288 -21.06 -5.46 3.65
N SER A 289 -20.84 -6.58 2.95
CA SER A 289 -19.50 -7.08 2.66
C SER A 289 -18.70 -6.14 1.74
N ALA A 290 -19.38 -5.39 0.87
CA ALA A 290 -18.76 -4.43 -0.03
C ALA A 290 -18.40 -3.09 0.63
N VAL A 291 -19.14 -2.71 1.69
CA VAL A 291 -18.97 -1.40 2.35
C VAL A 291 -18.32 -1.48 3.73
N LEU A 292 -18.13 -2.70 4.28
CA LEU A 292 -17.53 -2.96 5.59
C LEU A 292 -16.35 -3.95 5.48
N PRO A 293 -15.42 -3.89 6.46
CA PRO A 293 -15.25 -2.85 7.46
C PRO A 293 -14.37 -1.70 6.95
N ALA A 294 -14.27 -0.64 7.72
CA ALA A 294 -13.41 0.50 7.41
C ALA A 294 -11.94 0.12 7.22
N GLU A 295 -11.25 0.92 6.40
CA GLU A 295 -9.80 1.09 6.49
C GLU A 295 -9.52 2.06 7.65
N GLU A 296 -8.78 1.63 8.66
CA GLU A 296 -8.70 2.32 9.95
C GLU A 296 -7.44 3.19 10.08
N PHE A 297 -7.59 4.50 10.11
CA PHE A 297 -6.48 5.43 10.28
C PHE A 297 -6.23 5.74 11.76
N PHE A 298 -5.06 5.33 12.26
CA PHE A 298 -4.66 5.51 13.64
C PHE A 298 -3.52 6.50 13.82
N LYS A 299 -3.59 7.30 14.89
CA LYS A 299 -2.41 7.85 15.55
C LYS A 299 -1.91 6.81 16.53
N VAL A 300 -0.67 6.37 16.36
CA VAL A 300 -0.13 5.23 17.09
C VAL A 300 0.68 5.72 18.29
N ASN A 301 0.16 5.46 19.48
CA ASN A 301 0.91 5.59 20.72
C ASN A 301 1.41 4.21 21.16
N GLN A 302 2.49 4.17 21.94
CA GLN A 302 2.97 2.93 22.51
C GLN A 302 1.87 2.26 23.36
N GLY A 303 1.62 0.98 23.10
CA GLY A 303 0.53 0.22 23.71
C GLY A 303 -0.80 0.26 22.98
N LEU A 304 -0.87 0.89 21.77
CA LEU A 304 -2.06 0.85 20.93
C LEU A 304 -2.52 -0.59 20.71
N ASN A 305 -3.84 -0.82 20.88
CA ASN A 305 -4.54 -2.02 20.43
C ASN A 305 -5.62 -1.64 19.41
N GLY A 306 -5.43 -2.02 18.14
CA GLY A 306 -6.38 -1.77 17.05
C GLY A 306 -7.62 -2.68 17.08
N GLY A 307 -7.60 -3.77 17.86
CA GLY A 307 -8.74 -4.66 18.11
C GLY A 307 -8.79 -5.92 17.25
N TRP A 308 -8.05 -6.03 16.16
CA TRP A 308 -7.98 -7.27 15.38
C TRP A 308 -7.37 -8.41 16.24
N PRO A 309 -7.83 -9.66 16.16
CA PRO A 309 -8.89 -10.19 15.28
C PRO A 309 -10.30 -10.07 15.87
N TYR A 310 -10.44 -9.61 17.09
CA TYR A 310 -11.70 -9.64 17.81
C TYR A 310 -12.73 -8.63 17.29
N TYR A 311 -12.26 -7.42 16.92
CA TYR A 311 -13.15 -6.31 16.57
C TYR A 311 -12.79 -5.72 15.22
N TYR A 312 -13.80 -5.22 14.52
CA TYR A 312 -13.69 -4.41 13.32
C TYR A 312 -14.34 -3.04 13.55
N TYR A 313 -13.99 -2.06 12.76
CA TYR A 313 -14.62 -0.75 12.82
C TYR A 313 -15.67 -0.62 11.73
N ASP A 314 -16.94 -0.43 12.16
CA ASP A 314 -18.05 -0.06 11.29
C ASP A 314 -18.10 1.46 11.18
N GLN A 315 -17.63 1.99 10.03
CA GLN A 315 -17.58 3.44 9.82
C GLN A 315 -18.95 4.07 9.63
N ILE A 316 -19.96 3.28 9.25
CA ILE A 316 -21.33 3.75 9.09
C ILE A 316 -21.96 4.00 10.46
N LYS A 317 -21.70 3.12 11.42
CA LYS A 317 -22.18 3.23 12.80
C LYS A 317 -21.22 4.01 13.72
N GLY A 318 -19.98 4.23 13.31
CA GLY A 318 -18.95 4.86 14.14
C GLY A 318 -18.50 4.02 15.34
N LYS A 319 -18.56 2.68 15.24
CA LYS A 319 -18.40 1.74 16.35
C LYS A 319 -17.40 0.63 16.05
N LYS A 320 -16.68 0.18 17.08
CA LYS A 320 -15.95 -1.09 17.08
C LYS A 320 -16.91 -2.21 17.44
N LEU A 321 -17.16 -3.12 16.49
CA LEU A 321 -18.07 -4.24 16.66
C LEU A 321 -17.32 -5.57 16.72
N LEU A 322 -17.83 -6.51 17.50
CA LEU A 322 -17.29 -7.85 17.63
C LEU A 322 -17.40 -8.59 16.28
N ASN A 323 -16.29 -9.22 15.86
CA ASN A 323 -16.27 -10.04 14.65
C ASN A 323 -17.14 -11.30 14.81
N PRO A 324 -17.80 -11.76 13.75
CA PRO A 324 -18.67 -12.93 13.79
C PRO A 324 -17.98 -14.22 14.21
N GLU A 325 -16.68 -14.36 13.95
CA GLU A 325 -15.83 -15.47 14.40
C GLU A 325 -15.85 -15.65 15.92
N PHE A 326 -16.09 -14.57 16.65
CA PHE A 326 -16.15 -14.51 18.11
C PHE A 326 -17.57 -14.32 18.65
N GLY A 327 -18.59 -14.58 17.83
CA GLY A 327 -20.00 -14.46 18.19
C GLY A 327 -20.57 -13.06 18.05
N GLY A 328 -19.96 -12.23 17.20
CA GLY A 328 -20.47 -10.93 16.79
C GLY A 328 -21.74 -11.05 15.94
N ASP A 329 -22.67 -10.12 16.16
CA ASP A 329 -24.01 -10.07 15.58
C ASP A 329 -24.35 -8.71 14.95
N LYS A 330 -23.35 -7.91 14.65
CA LYS A 330 -23.44 -6.51 14.19
C LYS A 330 -23.96 -5.52 15.23
N ILE A 331 -24.13 -5.94 16.49
CA ILE A 331 -24.64 -5.12 17.60
C ILE A 331 -23.64 -5.09 18.75
N LYS A 332 -23.05 -6.22 19.10
CA LYS A 332 -22.08 -6.33 20.20
C LYS A 332 -20.89 -5.44 19.95
N GLU A 333 -20.70 -4.46 20.83
CA GLU A 333 -19.61 -3.50 20.77
C GLU A 333 -18.38 -4.00 21.53
N GLY A 334 -17.21 -3.61 21.04
CA GLY A 334 -15.99 -3.71 21.80
C GLY A 334 -15.87 -2.47 22.69
N ASP A 335 -15.88 -2.69 23.97
CA ASP A 335 -15.60 -1.70 24.99
C ASP A 335 -14.33 -2.07 25.75
N GLY A 336 -13.67 -1.10 26.26
CA GLY A 336 -12.51 -1.29 27.08
C GLY A 336 -11.44 -0.21 26.84
N PRO A 337 -10.72 0.18 27.90
CA PRO A 337 -9.80 1.30 27.84
C PRO A 337 -8.58 1.05 26.92
N LYS A 338 -8.35 -0.19 26.52
CA LYS A 338 -7.23 -0.58 25.66
C LYS A 338 -7.58 -0.63 24.17
N LEU A 339 -8.88 -0.62 23.80
CA LEU A 339 -9.31 -0.69 22.41
C LEU A 339 -9.40 0.70 21.80
N GLN A 340 -8.50 1.01 20.87
CA GLN A 340 -8.46 2.32 20.26
C GLN A 340 -9.39 2.40 19.04
N LYS A 341 -10.24 3.44 18.99
CA LYS A 341 -10.97 3.80 17.78
C LYS A 341 -10.04 4.52 16.80
N PRO A 342 -10.22 4.35 15.48
CA PRO A 342 -9.46 5.10 14.49
C PRO A 342 -9.81 6.60 14.54
N LEU A 343 -8.89 7.43 14.06
CA LEU A 343 -9.15 8.86 13.80
C LEU A 343 -10.14 9.04 12.65
N ILE A 344 -10.02 8.20 11.63
CA ILE A 344 -10.90 8.12 10.46
C ILE A 344 -11.10 6.65 10.11
N GLY A 345 -12.34 6.26 9.82
CA GLY A 345 -12.67 5.05 9.10
C GLY A 345 -12.92 5.38 7.63
N PHE A 346 -11.96 5.09 6.77
CA PHE A 346 -12.17 5.24 5.33
C PHE A 346 -13.09 4.16 4.78
N PRO A 347 -13.69 4.38 3.59
CA PRO A 347 -14.52 3.37 2.96
C PRO A 347 -13.78 2.03 2.80
N ALA A 348 -14.52 0.94 2.95
CA ALA A 348 -13.99 -0.41 2.85
C ALA A 348 -13.33 -0.69 1.49
N HIS A 349 -12.28 -1.50 1.52
CA HIS A 349 -11.59 -2.03 0.34
C HIS A 349 -10.93 -0.97 -0.56
N PHE A 350 -10.66 0.23 -0.01
CA PHE A 350 -9.84 1.24 -0.70
C PHE A 350 -8.37 0.85 -0.74
N ALA A 351 -7.92 -0.02 0.15
CA ALA A 351 -6.57 -0.55 0.28
C ALA A 351 -5.50 0.56 0.38
N PRO A 352 -5.36 1.22 1.54
CA PRO A 352 -4.37 2.28 1.76
C PRO A 352 -2.95 1.70 1.78
N ASN A 353 -2.16 1.94 0.74
CA ASN A 353 -0.86 1.31 0.54
C ASN A 353 0.34 2.22 0.81
N ASP A 354 0.19 3.52 0.88
CA ASP A 354 1.21 4.41 1.44
C ASP A 354 0.59 5.63 2.12
N LEU A 355 1.34 6.19 3.06
CA LEU A 355 1.01 7.37 3.84
C LEU A 355 2.22 8.30 3.83
N LEU A 356 2.02 9.57 3.54
CA LEU A 356 3.05 10.60 3.51
C LEU A 356 2.56 11.88 4.16
N PHE A 357 3.13 12.27 5.30
CA PHE A 357 2.98 13.61 5.84
C PHE A 357 3.81 14.60 5.02
N TYR A 358 3.14 15.58 4.43
CA TYR A 358 3.79 16.52 3.53
C TYR A 358 4.48 17.66 4.29
N HIS A 359 5.76 17.87 4.01
CA HIS A 359 6.60 18.91 4.65
C HIS A 359 7.08 19.96 3.67
N GLY A 360 6.87 19.73 2.39
CA GLY A 360 7.28 20.62 1.31
C GLY A 360 6.66 22.00 1.37
N LYS A 361 7.29 22.92 0.64
CA LYS A 361 6.83 24.30 0.50
C LYS A 361 6.31 24.61 -0.91
N GLN A 362 6.33 23.63 -1.81
CA GLN A 362 5.90 23.83 -3.19
C GLN A 362 4.40 24.00 -3.29
N PHE A 363 3.64 23.20 -2.57
CA PHE A 363 2.18 23.20 -2.61
C PHE A 363 1.58 24.41 -1.85
N PRO A 364 0.33 24.79 -2.14
CA PRO A 364 -0.42 25.78 -1.37
C PRO A 364 -0.47 25.44 0.13
N GLU A 365 -0.67 26.44 0.98
CA GLU A 365 -0.66 26.29 2.44
C GLU A 365 -1.62 25.22 2.95
N ARG A 366 -2.79 25.07 2.29
CA ARG A 366 -3.77 24.03 2.58
C ARG A 366 -3.14 22.63 2.70
N TYR A 367 -2.20 22.30 1.80
CA TYR A 367 -1.56 20.99 1.73
C TYR A 367 -0.30 20.84 2.60
N ARG A 368 0.16 21.90 3.27
CA ARG A 368 1.38 21.85 4.09
C ARG A 368 1.18 21.26 5.47
N ASN A 369 -0.06 21.07 5.88
CA ASN A 369 -0.42 20.49 7.17
C ASN A 369 -1.41 19.36 6.93
N GLY A 370 -0.90 18.18 6.64
CA GLY A 370 -1.72 17.00 6.39
C GLY A 370 -0.95 15.87 5.78
N ALA A 371 -1.67 14.83 5.44
CA ALA A 371 -1.12 13.60 4.90
C ALA A 371 -1.76 13.24 3.57
N PHE A 372 -0.94 12.82 2.61
CA PHE A 372 -1.37 12.14 1.40
C PHE A 372 -1.45 10.63 1.64
N ILE A 373 -2.44 9.98 1.06
CA ILE A 373 -2.69 8.55 1.17
C ILE A 373 -2.91 7.98 -0.22
N ALA A 374 -2.11 6.99 -0.62
CA ALA A 374 -2.32 6.24 -1.84
C ALA A 374 -3.28 5.07 -1.59
N PHE A 375 -4.48 5.14 -2.14
CA PHE A 375 -5.46 4.07 -2.11
C PHE A 375 -5.35 3.21 -3.37
N HIS A 376 -4.77 2.04 -3.21
CA HIS A 376 -4.44 1.13 -4.31
C HIS A 376 -5.65 0.48 -4.97
N GLY A 377 -6.76 0.41 -4.25
CA GLY A 377 -7.94 -0.36 -4.64
C GLY A 377 -7.76 -1.86 -4.40
N ALA A 378 -8.88 -2.55 -4.19
CA ALA A 378 -8.93 -3.97 -3.90
C ALA A 378 -9.91 -4.71 -4.82
N THR A 379 -10.11 -6.01 -4.56
CA THR A 379 -10.95 -6.91 -5.36
C THR A 379 -12.27 -7.27 -4.65
N ASN A 380 -12.48 -6.76 -3.43
CA ASN A 380 -13.40 -7.38 -2.45
C ASN A 380 -14.78 -6.74 -2.40
N ARG A 381 -15.12 -5.87 -3.37
CA ARG A 381 -16.45 -5.28 -3.47
C ARG A 381 -17.40 -6.05 -4.39
N ALA A 382 -16.90 -7.02 -5.15
CA ALA A 382 -17.78 -7.75 -6.07
C ALA A 382 -19.05 -8.26 -5.37
N PRO A 383 -20.21 -8.18 -6.05
CA PRO A 383 -20.40 -7.81 -7.45
C PRO A 383 -20.44 -6.30 -7.72
N TYR A 384 -20.33 -5.45 -6.71
CA TYR A 384 -20.32 -4.00 -6.86
C TYR A 384 -19.00 -3.47 -7.46
N PRO A 385 -19.00 -2.24 -7.99
CA PRO A 385 -17.76 -1.63 -8.50
C PRO A 385 -16.66 -1.61 -7.46
N GLN A 386 -15.44 -1.86 -7.92
CA GLN A 386 -14.26 -1.75 -7.08
C GLN A 386 -13.96 -0.28 -6.77
N ALA A 387 -13.28 -0.02 -5.65
CA ALA A 387 -13.05 1.33 -5.17
C ALA A 387 -11.62 1.57 -4.68
N GLY A 388 -11.31 2.85 -4.45
CA GLY A 388 -9.96 3.34 -4.25
C GLY A 388 -9.39 3.86 -5.57
N TYR A 389 -8.17 3.48 -5.92
CA TYR A 389 -7.46 3.92 -7.13
C TYR A 389 -7.27 5.44 -7.18
N ILE A 390 -7.05 6.05 -6.01
CA ILE A 390 -6.89 7.50 -5.85
C ILE A 390 -5.72 7.82 -4.93
N VAL A 391 -5.27 9.06 -4.97
CA VAL A 391 -4.53 9.67 -3.88
C VAL A 391 -5.46 10.64 -3.15
N ALA A 392 -5.64 10.44 -1.86
CA ALA A 392 -6.41 11.34 -1.01
C ALA A 392 -5.50 12.24 -0.19
N PHE A 393 -6.05 13.35 0.30
CA PHE A 393 -5.42 14.23 1.26
C PHE A 393 -6.29 14.36 2.51
N VAL A 394 -5.67 14.28 3.68
CA VAL A 394 -6.32 14.54 4.98
C VAL A 394 -5.68 15.77 5.61
N PRO A 395 -6.43 16.85 5.83
CA PRO A 395 -5.92 18.03 6.53
C PRO A 395 -5.74 17.74 8.03
N PHE A 396 -4.65 18.22 8.62
CA PHE A 396 -4.31 18.03 10.02
C PHE A 396 -4.14 19.35 10.77
N LYS A 397 -4.51 19.35 12.04
CA LYS A 397 -4.22 20.41 12.99
C LYS A 397 -3.94 19.80 14.36
N ASN A 398 -2.83 20.19 14.99
CA ASN A 398 -2.42 19.66 16.30
C ASN A 398 -2.32 18.13 16.37
N GLY A 399 -1.89 17.49 15.26
CA GLY A 399 -1.69 16.05 15.21
C GLY A 399 -2.96 15.20 15.13
N VAL A 400 -4.08 15.80 14.72
CA VAL A 400 -5.34 15.10 14.42
C VAL A 400 -5.97 15.67 13.13
N PRO A 401 -6.78 14.87 12.43
CA PRO A 401 -7.55 15.37 11.29
C PRO A 401 -8.37 16.60 11.67
N SER A 402 -8.39 17.59 10.80
CA SER A 402 -9.07 18.88 11.04
C SER A 402 -10.20 19.17 10.07
N GLY A 403 -10.54 18.23 9.23
CA GLY A 403 -11.62 18.31 8.25
C GLY A 403 -11.83 16.98 7.54
N GLU A 404 -12.79 16.96 6.62
CA GLU A 404 -13.03 15.83 5.73
C GLU A 404 -11.80 15.53 4.85
N TRP A 405 -11.60 14.25 4.55
CA TRP A 405 -10.61 13.87 3.55
C TRP A 405 -11.05 14.26 2.14
N GLU A 406 -10.09 14.58 1.31
CA GLU A 406 -10.27 15.09 -0.05
C GLU A 406 -9.68 14.13 -1.06
N VAL A 407 -10.30 14.03 -2.24
CA VAL A 407 -9.65 13.41 -3.40
C VAL A 407 -8.62 14.40 -3.95
N PHE A 408 -7.35 14.03 -3.91
CA PHE A 408 -6.28 14.88 -4.43
C PHE A 408 -5.89 14.52 -5.86
N ALA A 409 -5.77 13.22 -6.17
CA ALA A 409 -5.55 12.76 -7.54
C ALA A 409 -6.41 11.53 -7.84
N ASP A 410 -6.99 11.50 -9.04
CA ASP A 410 -7.81 10.42 -9.55
C ASP A 410 -7.52 10.22 -11.05
N GLY A 411 -8.12 9.21 -11.70
CA GLY A 411 -7.90 8.88 -13.10
C GLY A 411 -6.91 7.72 -13.32
N PHE A 412 -6.29 7.22 -12.26
CA PHE A 412 -5.32 6.11 -12.37
C PHE A 412 -5.91 4.87 -13.03
N ALA A 413 -7.14 4.51 -12.68
CA ALA A 413 -7.79 3.33 -13.24
C ALA A 413 -8.04 3.42 -14.75
N GLY A 414 -8.19 4.63 -15.31
CA GLY A 414 -8.46 4.84 -16.72
C GLY A 414 -9.84 4.37 -17.20
N VAL A 415 -10.66 3.85 -16.30
CA VAL A 415 -12.03 3.37 -16.54
C VAL A 415 -12.96 3.76 -15.40
N ASP A 416 -14.25 3.90 -15.69
CA ASP A 416 -15.31 4.15 -14.72
C ASP A 416 -16.62 3.52 -15.26
N PRO A 417 -17.25 2.53 -14.61
CA PRO A 417 -16.87 1.90 -13.35
C PRO A 417 -15.72 0.89 -13.46
N ILE A 418 -15.02 0.63 -12.35
CA ILE A 418 -14.05 -0.44 -12.24
C ILE A 418 -14.77 -1.70 -11.78
N VAL A 419 -15.10 -2.60 -12.69
CA VAL A 419 -15.82 -3.86 -12.38
C VAL A 419 -14.87 -4.89 -11.78
N SER A 420 -13.63 -4.92 -12.28
CA SER A 420 -12.58 -5.84 -11.88
C SER A 420 -11.26 -5.08 -11.78
N VAL A 421 -10.35 -5.52 -10.93
CA VAL A 421 -9.01 -4.90 -10.83
C VAL A 421 -8.23 -5.00 -12.14
N SER A 422 -8.50 -6.00 -12.98
CA SER A 422 -7.88 -6.11 -14.31
C SER A 422 -8.34 -5.03 -15.29
N ASN A 423 -9.42 -4.31 -15.00
CA ASN A 423 -9.84 -3.16 -15.80
C ASN A 423 -8.96 -1.93 -15.54
N ALA A 424 -8.37 -1.83 -14.35
CA ALA A 424 -7.57 -0.68 -13.98
C ALA A 424 -6.25 -0.67 -14.76
N VAL A 425 -5.99 0.43 -15.46
CA VAL A 425 -4.76 0.64 -16.22
C VAL A 425 -3.58 0.83 -15.28
N TYR A 426 -3.79 1.60 -14.20
CA TYR A 426 -2.81 1.87 -13.15
C TYR A 426 -3.46 1.81 -11.78
N ARG A 427 -2.63 1.50 -10.76
CA ARG A 427 -3.04 1.41 -9.35
C ARG A 427 -2.01 2.12 -8.48
N PRO A 428 -2.32 3.29 -7.87
CA PRO A 428 -1.36 4.06 -7.08
C PRO A 428 -0.88 3.25 -5.88
N MET A 429 0.43 3.36 -5.58
CA MET A 429 1.05 2.54 -4.55
C MET A 429 1.92 3.34 -3.60
N GLY A 430 3.09 3.79 -4.04
CA GLY A 430 4.08 4.49 -3.23
C GLY A 430 4.01 5.99 -3.41
N LEU A 431 4.26 6.72 -2.33
CA LEU A 431 4.34 8.17 -2.27
C LEU A 431 5.74 8.60 -1.83
N ALA A 432 6.26 9.68 -2.43
CA ALA A 432 7.47 10.32 -1.97
C ALA A 432 7.42 11.83 -2.20
N GLU A 433 8.04 12.60 -1.32
CA GLU A 433 8.27 14.02 -1.50
C GLU A 433 9.64 14.23 -2.15
N GLY A 434 9.70 15.03 -3.20
CA GLY A 434 10.94 15.43 -3.82
C GLY A 434 11.61 16.62 -3.12
N PRO A 435 12.89 16.88 -3.41
CA PRO A 435 13.65 17.96 -2.76
C PRO A 435 13.07 19.35 -3.03
N ASP A 436 12.32 19.53 -4.10
CA ASP A 436 11.61 20.75 -4.44
C ASP A 436 10.19 20.84 -3.83
N GLY A 437 9.75 19.79 -3.14
CA GLY A 437 8.40 19.64 -2.58
C GLY A 437 7.36 19.11 -3.57
N SER A 438 7.76 18.59 -4.73
CA SER A 438 6.85 17.85 -5.60
C SER A 438 6.42 16.53 -4.95
N LEU A 439 5.20 16.06 -5.24
CA LEU A 439 4.71 14.76 -4.82
C LEU A 439 4.91 13.74 -5.95
N TYR A 440 5.59 12.65 -5.65
CA TYR A 440 5.74 11.51 -6.57
C TYR A 440 4.79 10.39 -6.19
N VAL A 441 4.18 9.76 -7.22
CA VAL A 441 3.24 8.65 -7.07
C VAL A 441 3.65 7.53 -7.99
N SER A 442 3.84 6.31 -7.47
CA SER A 442 4.14 5.11 -8.25
C SER A 442 2.89 4.26 -8.50
N ASP A 443 2.95 3.44 -9.54
CA ASP A 443 1.93 2.47 -9.94
C ASP A 443 2.48 1.03 -9.94
N THR A 444 1.66 0.08 -9.51
CA THR A 444 2.05 -1.34 -9.44
C THR A 444 1.77 -2.13 -10.70
N GLU A 445 0.97 -1.64 -11.65
CA GLU A 445 0.54 -2.44 -12.82
C GLU A 445 1.53 -2.37 -13.97
N LYS A 446 2.13 -1.20 -14.18
CA LYS A 446 3.14 -0.99 -15.23
C LYS A 446 4.44 -0.41 -14.68
N GLY A 447 4.44 0.09 -13.45
CA GLY A 447 5.58 0.78 -12.86
C GLY A 447 5.72 2.22 -13.32
N LYS A 448 4.62 2.85 -13.71
CA LYS A 448 4.56 4.26 -14.06
C LYS A 448 4.77 5.12 -12.82
N ILE A 449 5.45 6.24 -12.96
CA ILE A 449 5.66 7.21 -11.89
C ILE A 449 5.29 8.60 -12.39
N TRP A 450 4.45 9.29 -11.63
CA TRP A 450 4.08 10.70 -11.84
C TRP A 450 4.80 11.58 -10.83
N ARG A 451 5.15 12.78 -11.25
CA ARG A 451 5.56 13.91 -10.40
C ARG A 451 4.50 14.98 -10.47
N ILE A 452 3.83 15.24 -9.36
CA ILE A 452 2.78 16.24 -9.24
C ILE A 452 3.37 17.51 -8.65
N MET A 453 3.09 18.66 -9.29
CA MET A 453 3.66 19.96 -8.99
C MET A 453 2.59 21.02 -8.92
N TYR A 454 2.88 22.14 -8.25
CA TYR A 454 2.03 23.33 -8.25
C TYR A 454 2.81 24.55 -8.79
N PRO A 455 2.73 24.83 -10.09
CA PRO A 455 3.40 25.99 -10.70
C PRO A 455 2.66 27.32 -10.47
N GLY A 456 1.40 27.26 -9.96
CA GLY A 456 0.54 28.44 -9.77
C GLY A 456 0.95 29.37 -8.62
N ASP A 457 0.18 30.44 -8.44
CA ASP A 457 0.31 31.30 -7.26
C ASP A 457 -0.32 30.61 -6.04
N LYS A 458 0.52 30.22 -5.10
CA LYS A 458 0.11 29.50 -3.88
C LYS A 458 -0.80 30.34 -2.97
N LYS A 459 -0.69 31.68 -3.03
CA LYS A 459 -1.50 32.60 -2.23
C LYS A 459 -2.91 32.77 -2.80
N ALA A 460 -3.06 32.58 -4.12
CA ALA A 460 -4.35 32.65 -4.79
C ALA A 460 -5.17 31.34 -4.68
N PHE A 461 -4.57 30.25 -4.18
CA PHE A 461 -5.26 28.98 -4.03
C PHE A 461 -6.38 29.06 -2.98
N ASN A 462 -7.57 28.65 -3.36
CA ASN A 462 -8.76 28.68 -2.50
C ASN A 462 -9.70 27.51 -2.81
N VAL A 463 -10.84 27.43 -2.12
CA VAL A 463 -11.78 26.29 -2.22
C VAL A 463 -12.38 26.09 -3.62
N SER A 464 -12.48 27.14 -4.45
CA SER A 464 -13.04 26.98 -5.81
C SER A 464 -12.21 26.05 -6.68
N GLN A 465 -10.91 25.97 -6.43
CA GLN A 465 -9.99 25.09 -7.16
C GLN A 465 -10.15 23.59 -6.78
N LEU A 466 -10.91 23.30 -5.73
CA LEU A 466 -11.26 21.92 -5.32
C LEU A 466 -12.54 21.42 -5.97
N ALA A 467 -13.34 22.30 -6.61
CA ALA A 467 -14.70 21.99 -7.05
C ALA A 467 -14.75 20.74 -7.98
N ALA A 468 -13.81 20.63 -8.92
CA ALA A 468 -13.74 19.48 -9.83
C ALA A 468 -13.48 18.17 -9.07
N MET A 469 -12.56 18.18 -8.10
CA MET A 469 -12.23 16.98 -7.31
C MET A 469 -13.33 16.65 -6.31
N GLN A 470 -14.01 17.64 -5.75
CA GLN A 470 -15.18 17.43 -4.91
C GLN A 470 -16.31 16.77 -5.71
N LYS A 471 -16.59 17.26 -6.93
CA LYS A 471 -17.56 16.60 -7.81
C LYS A 471 -17.18 15.15 -8.11
N ARG A 472 -15.89 14.85 -8.31
CA ARG A 472 -15.42 13.46 -8.49
C ARG A 472 -15.67 12.62 -7.25
N LYS A 473 -15.41 13.14 -6.05
CA LYS A 473 -15.72 12.45 -4.78
C LYS A 473 -17.18 12.04 -4.68
N GLU A 474 -18.09 12.86 -5.22
CA GLU A 474 -19.54 12.63 -5.19
C GLU A 474 -20.05 11.74 -6.32
N THR A 475 -19.37 11.68 -7.46
CA THR A 475 -19.91 11.07 -8.69
C THR A 475 -19.13 9.87 -9.20
N ALA A 476 -17.81 9.81 -9.01
CA ALA A 476 -17.00 8.71 -9.55
C ALA A 476 -17.29 7.38 -8.84
N SER A 477 -17.48 6.32 -9.60
CA SER A 477 -17.92 5.02 -9.08
C SER A 477 -16.87 4.35 -8.16
N ASN A 478 -15.59 4.67 -8.36
CA ASN A 478 -14.49 4.19 -7.53
C ASN A 478 -14.36 4.91 -6.17
N ILE A 479 -15.22 5.89 -5.91
CA ILE A 479 -15.15 6.71 -4.69
C ILE A 479 -16.47 6.68 -3.94
N LYS A 480 -17.59 6.89 -4.64
CA LYS A 480 -18.92 6.95 -4.04
C LYS A 480 -19.43 5.59 -3.57
N ASN A 481 -20.58 5.60 -2.92
CA ASN A 481 -21.25 4.39 -2.49
C ASN A 481 -21.64 3.53 -3.70
N PRO A 482 -21.43 2.20 -3.67
CA PRO A 482 -21.62 1.31 -4.81
C PRO A 482 -23.08 1.13 -5.26
N ASP A 483 -24.07 1.45 -4.44
CA ASP A 483 -25.51 1.17 -4.68
C ASP A 483 -26.03 1.74 -6.00
N GLU A 484 -25.65 2.96 -6.32
CA GLU A 484 -26.18 3.69 -7.48
C GLU A 484 -25.64 3.17 -8.84
N VAL A 485 -24.62 2.31 -8.81
CA VAL A 485 -23.96 1.81 -10.04
C VAL A 485 -24.33 0.34 -10.29
N ALA A 486 -24.74 -0.37 -9.24
CA ALA A 486 -24.97 -1.82 -9.28
C ALA A 486 -26.02 -2.25 -10.30
N ASP A 487 -27.15 -1.57 -10.37
CA ASP A 487 -28.29 -1.95 -11.21
C ASP A 487 -27.94 -1.98 -12.71
N ASN A 488 -27.06 -1.10 -13.16
CA ASN A 488 -26.64 -1.06 -14.57
C ASN A 488 -25.58 -2.13 -14.91
N LEU A 489 -24.74 -2.51 -13.94
CA LEU A 489 -23.68 -3.51 -14.14
C LEU A 489 -24.22 -4.94 -14.27
N PHE A 490 -25.35 -5.24 -13.63
CA PHE A 490 -25.90 -6.60 -13.60
C PHE A 490 -26.86 -6.90 -14.74
N LYS A 491 -27.36 -5.88 -15.45
CA LYS A 491 -28.28 -6.06 -16.58
C LYS A 491 -27.68 -6.90 -17.72
N ASP A 492 -26.36 -6.78 -17.94
CA ASP A 492 -25.66 -7.41 -19.05
C ASP A 492 -24.91 -8.70 -18.67
N LEU A 493 -25.00 -9.13 -17.41
CA LEU A 493 -24.41 -10.41 -17.02
C LEU A 493 -25.31 -11.56 -17.42
N PRO A 494 -24.80 -12.60 -18.10
CA PRO A 494 -25.58 -13.82 -18.34
C PRO A 494 -26.11 -14.35 -17.02
N LYS A 495 -27.39 -14.77 -16.99
CA LYS A 495 -28.02 -15.29 -15.74
C LYS A 495 -27.21 -16.41 -15.07
N ASN A 496 -26.53 -17.21 -15.86
CA ASN A 496 -25.65 -18.30 -15.43
C ASN A 496 -24.27 -17.85 -14.92
N SER A 497 -23.99 -16.58 -14.83
CA SER A 497 -22.77 -16.02 -14.26
C SER A 497 -22.96 -15.35 -12.91
N ALA A 498 -24.18 -15.35 -12.37
CA ALA A 498 -24.48 -14.69 -11.09
C ALA A 498 -23.62 -15.22 -9.93
N ILE A 499 -23.44 -16.54 -9.84
CA ILE A 499 -22.59 -17.18 -8.81
C ILE A 499 -21.13 -16.82 -9.03
N TYR A 500 -20.66 -16.86 -10.28
CA TYR A 500 -19.30 -16.44 -10.60
C TYR A 500 -19.05 -14.99 -10.18
N SER A 501 -19.96 -14.10 -10.50
CA SER A 501 -19.87 -12.67 -10.17
C SER A 501 -19.90 -12.41 -8.67
N THR A 502 -20.60 -13.25 -7.92
CA THR A 502 -20.72 -13.11 -6.46
C THR A 502 -19.50 -13.64 -5.70
N TYR A 503 -18.97 -14.80 -6.12
CA TYR A 503 -17.99 -15.53 -5.30
C TYR A 503 -16.61 -15.69 -5.93
N CYS A 504 -16.49 -15.56 -7.25
CA CYS A 504 -15.26 -15.91 -7.95
C CYS A 504 -14.55 -14.70 -8.56
N VAL A 505 -15.31 -13.69 -9.01
CA VAL A 505 -14.78 -12.55 -9.78
C VAL A 505 -13.81 -11.68 -8.99
N SER A 506 -13.96 -11.61 -7.67
CA SER A 506 -13.06 -10.82 -6.80
C SER A 506 -11.60 -11.27 -6.88
N CYS A 507 -11.36 -12.56 -7.08
CA CYS A 507 -10.04 -13.14 -7.20
C CYS A 507 -9.68 -13.44 -8.66
N HIS A 508 -10.56 -14.16 -9.37
CA HIS A 508 -10.26 -14.63 -10.72
C HIS A 508 -10.56 -13.64 -11.84
N GLN A 509 -11.11 -12.48 -11.50
CA GLN A 509 -11.48 -11.38 -12.40
C GLN A 509 -12.62 -11.74 -13.37
N ARG A 510 -13.24 -10.69 -13.99
CA ARG A 510 -14.37 -10.87 -14.90
C ARG A 510 -14.00 -11.63 -16.18
N ASP A 511 -12.77 -11.47 -16.64
CA ASP A 511 -12.22 -12.14 -17.82
C ASP A 511 -11.52 -13.48 -17.52
N GLY A 512 -11.60 -13.93 -16.28
CA GLY A 512 -10.99 -15.18 -15.83
C GLY A 512 -9.47 -15.18 -15.82
N LYS A 513 -8.79 -14.02 -15.98
CA LYS A 513 -7.30 -13.99 -16.07
C LYS A 513 -6.58 -13.90 -14.73
N GLY A 514 -7.33 -13.77 -13.63
CA GLY A 514 -6.73 -13.49 -12.34
C GLY A 514 -6.10 -12.10 -12.28
N ASP A 515 -5.29 -11.83 -11.25
CA ASP A 515 -4.64 -10.53 -11.08
C ASP A 515 -3.15 -10.52 -11.51
N GLY A 516 -2.70 -11.62 -12.10
CA GLY A 516 -1.32 -11.77 -12.58
C GLY A 516 -0.25 -11.89 -11.49
N ASN A 517 -0.64 -12.01 -10.24
CA ASN A 517 0.28 -12.06 -9.10
C ASN A 517 -0.17 -12.99 -7.97
N ARG A 518 -1.34 -12.73 -7.40
CA ARG A 518 -1.86 -13.44 -6.24
C ARG A 518 -2.83 -14.55 -6.63
N PHE A 519 -3.70 -14.24 -7.58
CA PHE A 519 -4.81 -15.10 -7.96
C PHE A 519 -4.61 -15.67 -9.36
N PRO A 520 -4.67 -17.00 -9.51
CA PRO A 520 -4.39 -17.65 -10.79
C PRO A 520 -5.47 -17.38 -11.84
N PRO A 521 -5.11 -17.43 -13.15
CA PRO A 521 -6.08 -17.41 -14.21
C PRO A 521 -6.90 -18.70 -14.25
N LEU A 522 -8.20 -18.55 -14.54
CA LEU A 522 -9.07 -19.63 -14.97
C LEU A 522 -9.09 -19.72 -16.52
N ALA A 523 -8.78 -18.61 -17.18
CA ALA A 523 -8.73 -18.52 -18.62
C ALA A 523 -7.67 -19.43 -19.22
N GLN A 524 -8.10 -20.40 -20.04
CA GLN A 524 -7.22 -21.38 -20.70
C GLN A 524 -6.27 -22.08 -19.69
N SER A 525 -6.78 -22.37 -18.52
CA SER A 525 -6.00 -22.97 -17.43
C SER A 525 -6.10 -24.50 -17.49
N GLU A 526 -4.95 -25.18 -17.37
CA GLU A 526 -4.85 -26.64 -17.25
C GLU A 526 -5.60 -27.17 -16.02
N TRP A 527 -5.83 -26.34 -15.01
CA TRP A 527 -6.60 -26.69 -13.82
C TRP A 527 -8.11 -26.76 -14.10
N VAL A 528 -8.58 -25.99 -15.09
CA VAL A 528 -9.98 -25.94 -15.50
C VAL A 528 -10.32 -27.07 -16.48
N TYR A 529 -9.34 -27.59 -17.23
CA TYR A 529 -9.60 -28.65 -18.22
C TYR A 529 -10.10 -29.96 -17.58
N ASP A 530 -9.63 -30.27 -16.39
CA ASP A 530 -10.10 -31.42 -15.61
C ASP A 530 -11.31 -31.05 -14.76
N LYS A 531 -12.50 -31.56 -15.13
CA LYS A 531 -13.74 -31.27 -14.41
C LYS A 531 -13.74 -31.74 -12.96
N PHE A 532 -13.09 -32.86 -12.66
CA PHE A 532 -12.98 -33.35 -11.29
C PHE A 532 -12.21 -32.35 -10.44
N ARG A 533 -11.04 -31.91 -10.90
CA ARG A 533 -10.20 -30.93 -10.22
C ARG A 533 -10.91 -29.60 -10.04
N LEU A 534 -11.56 -29.08 -11.09
CA LEU A 534 -12.30 -27.83 -11.02
C LEU A 534 -13.39 -27.88 -9.93
N VAL A 535 -14.27 -28.88 -9.99
CA VAL A 535 -15.37 -29.03 -9.02
C VAL A 535 -14.82 -29.29 -7.61
N TYR A 536 -13.80 -30.12 -7.49
CA TYR A 536 -13.17 -30.44 -6.21
C TYR A 536 -12.59 -29.20 -5.52
N VAL A 537 -11.91 -28.34 -6.28
CA VAL A 537 -11.33 -27.08 -5.76
C VAL A 537 -12.43 -26.08 -5.38
N ILE A 538 -13.51 -26.00 -6.14
CA ILE A 538 -14.68 -25.16 -5.76
C ILE A 538 -15.27 -25.64 -4.43
N LEU A 539 -15.43 -26.95 -4.27
CA LEU A 539 -16.03 -27.52 -3.06
C LEU A 539 -15.16 -27.38 -1.82
N ASN A 540 -13.88 -27.69 -1.94
CA ASN A 540 -12.98 -27.88 -0.80
C ASN A 540 -11.99 -26.73 -0.59
N GLY A 541 -11.93 -25.79 -1.55
CA GLY A 541 -10.91 -24.76 -1.57
C GLY A 541 -9.52 -25.29 -1.92
N LEU A 542 -8.53 -24.43 -1.82
CA LEU A 542 -7.15 -24.75 -2.11
C LEU A 542 -6.22 -23.96 -1.20
N LYS A 543 -5.22 -24.63 -0.62
CA LYS A 543 -4.21 -24.03 0.26
C LYS A 543 -2.83 -24.55 -0.11
N GLY A 544 -1.84 -23.67 -0.06
CA GLY A 544 -0.46 -24.00 -0.39
C GLY A 544 -0.08 -23.59 -1.81
N GLN A 545 1.19 -23.72 -2.13
CA GLN A 545 1.72 -23.30 -3.41
C GLN A 545 1.24 -24.21 -4.54
N VAL A 546 0.73 -23.60 -5.59
CA VAL A 546 0.32 -24.27 -6.83
C VAL A 546 0.94 -23.59 -8.04
N THR A 547 1.13 -24.35 -9.10
CA THR A 547 1.58 -23.80 -10.39
C THR A 547 0.42 -23.79 -11.37
N VAL A 548 0.14 -22.63 -11.94
CA VAL A 548 -0.89 -22.45 -12.98
C VAL A 548 -0.27 -21.69 -14.15
N LYS A 549 -0.35 -22.28 -15.34
CA LYS A 549 0.28 -21.74 -16.57
C LYS A 549 1.78 -21.41 -16.36
N GLY A 550 2.48 -22.27 -15.62
CA GLY A 550 3.90 -22.14 -15.35
C GLY A 550 4.29 -21.08 -14.30
N LEU A 551 3.32 -20.40 -13.70
CA LEU A 551 3.55 -19.39 -12.65
C LEU A 551 3.14 -19.94 -11.27
N PRO A 552 3.90 -19.68 -10.20
CA PRO A 552 3.56 -20.09 -8.84
C PRO A 552 2.52 -19.14 -8.23
N TYR A 553 1.52 -19.71 -7.57
CA TYR A 553 0.50 -19.01 -6.77
C TYR A 553 0.40 -19.65 -5.40
N ASN A 554 0.16 -18.88 -4.37
CA ASN A 554 0.14 -19.38 -2.99
C ASN A 554 -0.95 -18.69 -2.13
N GLU A 555 -1.94 -18.05 -2.74
CA GLU A 555 -3.10 -17.51 -2.02
C GLU A 555 -4.12 -18.62 -1.73
N ILE A 556 -4.88 -18.44 -0.66
CA ILE A 556 -5.91 -19.40 -0.25
C ILE A 556 -7.16 -19.17 -1.10
N MET A 557 -7.62 -20.23 -1.78
CA MET A 557 -8.95 -20.26 -2.36
C MET A 557 -9.94 -20.81 -1.32
N PRO A 558 -10.97 -20.06 -0.93
CA PRO A 558 -11.96 -20.53 0.05
C PRO A 558 -12.74 -21.73 -0.45
N ALA A 559 -13.17 -22.60 0.49
CA ALA A 559 -14.09 -23.69 0.21
C ALA A 559 -15.52 -23.16 0.08
N HIS A 560 -16.21 -23.49 -1.02
CA HIS A 560 -17.58 -23.06 -1.28
C HIS A 560 -18.60 -24.18 -1.05
N GLY A 561 -18.15 -25.40 -0.82
CA GLY A 561 -19.02 -26.57 -0.70
C GLY A 561 -19.95 -26.59 0.52
N SER A 562 -19.67 -25.79 1.55
CA SER A 562 -20.49 -25.69 2.76
C SER A 562 -21.78 -24.88 2.57
N PHE A 563 -21.85 -24.02 1.54
CA PHE A 563 -22.97 -23.10 1.34
C PHE A 563 -23.50 -23.05 -0.10
N LEU A 564 -22.77 -23.55 -1.11
CA LEU A 564 -23.31 -23.71 -2.45
C LEU A 564 -23.90 -25.10 -2.61
N SER A 565 -25.13 -25.17 -3.16
CA SER A 565 -25.77 -26.43 -3.52
C SER A 565 -25.04 -27.12 -4.69
N ASP A 566 -25.36 -28.38 -4.95
CA ASP A 566 -24.79 -29.12 -6.08
C ASP A 566 -25.17 -28.48 -7.43
N GLU A 567 -26.39 -27.93 -7.54
CA GLU A 567 -26.85 -27.19 -8.71
C GLU A 567 -26.05 -25.90 -8.91
N GLN A 568 -25.80 -25.15 -7.85
CA GLN A 568 -25.04 -23.92 -7.88
C GLN A 568 -23.55 -24.14 -8.25
N VAL A 569 -22.95 -25.18 -7.70
CA VAL A 569 -21.57 -25.58 -8.05
C VAL A 569 -21.51 -26.05 -9.50
N ALA A 570 -22.50 -26.83 -9.95
CA ALA A 570 -22.59 -27.30 -11.34
C ALA A 570 -22.74 -26.12 -12.32
N GLU A 571 -23.58 -25.13 -11.99
CA GLU A 571 -23.77 -23.92 -12.78
C GLU A 571 -22.47 -23.12 -12.92
N VAL A 572 -21.79 -22.80 -11.81
CA VAL A 572 -20.56 -22.01 -11.88
C VAL A 572 -19.41 -22.78 -12.53
N ALA A 573 -19.29 -24.08 -12.31
CA ALA A 573 -18.28 -24.89 -12.96
C ALA A 573 -18.51 -24.99 -14.47
N THR A 574 -19.77 -25.15 -14.91
CA THR A 574 -20.16 -25.11 -16.32
C THR A 574 -19.85 -23.75 -16.94
N TYR A 575 -20.16 -22.67 -16.24
CA TYR A 575 -19.83 -21.31 -16.68
C TYR A 575 -18.33 -21.14 -16.90
N VAL A 576 -17.50 -21.56 -15.94
CA VAL A 576 -16.03 -21.47 -16.06
C VAL A 576 -15.50 -22.32 -17.22
N LYS A 577 -16.02 -23.54 -17.40
CA LYS A 577 -15.67 -24.42 -18.53
C LYS A 577 -16.06 -23.84 -19.87
N SER A 578 -17.19 -23.14 -19.95
CA SER A 578 -17.77 -22.65 -21.21
C SER A 578 -17.33 -21.22 -21.59
N ASN A 579 -16.54 -20.58 -20.74
CA ASN A 579 -16.08 -19.21 -20.94
C ASN A 579 -14.55 -19.09 -20.88
N PHE A 580 -14.04 -17.89 -21.04
CA PHE A 580 -12.62 -17.53 -20.93
C PHE A 580 -11.69 -18.29 -21.91
N GLY A 581 -12.20 -18.79 -23.02
CA GLY A 581 -11.43 -19.60 -23.98
C GLY A 581 -11.10 -21.00 -23.49
N ASN A 582 -11.83 -21.51 -22.49
CA ASN A 582 -11.75 -22.89 -22.02
C ASN A 582 -12.48 -23.86 -22.95
N LEU A 583 -12.30 -25.16 -22.73
CA LEU A 583 -13.01 -26.20 -23.46
C LEU A 583 -14.41 -26.38 -22.85
N PRO A 584 -15.50 -26.10 -23.63
CA PRO A 584 -16.85 -26.19 -23.11
C PRO A 584 -17.21 -27.61 -22.65
N GLU A 585 -17.73 -27.72 -21.43
CA GLU A 585 -18.25 -28.97 -20.87
C GLU A 585 -19.36 -28.66 -19.87
N ILE A 586 -20.46 -29.38 -19.94
CA ILE A 586 -21.55 -29.26 -18.97
C ILE A 586 -21.21 -30.11 -17.74
N ILE A 587 -21.20 -29.48 -16.60
CA ILE A 587 -21.08 -30.12 -15.30
C ILE A 587 -22.49 -30.30 -14.76
N THR A 588 -22.83 -31.52 -14.35
CA THR A 588 -24.16 -31.82 -13.81
C THR A 588 -24.16 -31.77 -12.29
N PRO A 589 -25.32 -31.52 -11.61
CA PRO A 589 -25.42 -31.66 -10.16
C PRO A 589 -25.02 -33.05 -9.67
N ALA A 590 -25.26 -34.11 -10.47
CA ALA A 590 -24.84 -35.47 -10.14
C ALA A 590 -23.31 -35.65 -10.15
N ASP A 591 -22.59 -34.94 -11.05
CA ASP A 591 -21.12 -34.90 -11.02
C ASP A 591 -20.64 -34.26 -9.71
N VAL A 592 -21.25 -33.13 -9.32
CA VAL A 592 -20.91 -32.43 -8.09
C VAL A 592 -21.19 -33.29 -6.86
N ALA A 593 -22.38 -33.88 -6.75
CA ALA A 593 -22.77 -34.77 -5.64
C ALA A 593 -21.80 -35.94 -5.47
N ARG A 594 -21.32 -36.50 -6.59
CA ARG A 594 -20.30 -37.56 -6.58
C ARG A 594 -18.94 -37.07 -6.06
N ILE A 595 -18.50 -35.91 -6.51
CA ILE A 595 -17.20 -35.32 -6.15
C ILE A 595 -17.23 -34.82 -4.69
N ARG A 596 -18.34 -34.30 -4.21
CA ARG A 596 -18.52 -33.87 -2.82
C ARG A 596 -18.31 -34.99 -1.79
N LYS A 597 -18.53 -36.24 -2.18
CA LYS A 597 -18.29 -37.44 -1.32
C LYS A 597 -16.82 -37.81 -1.20
N VAL A 598 -15.96 -37.24 -2.03
CA VAL A 598 -14.52 -37.50 -1.99
C VAL A 598 -13.89 -36.70 -0.85
N PRO A 599 -13.30 -37.38 0.15
CA PRO A 599 -12.66 -36.66 1.26
C PRO A 599 -11.50 -35.78 0.76
N PRO A 600 -11.24 -34.66 1.41
CA PRO A 600 -10.04 -33.88 1.14
C PRO A 600 -8.80 -34.75 1.36
N PRO A 601 -7.75 -34.60 0.54
CA PRO A 601 -6.50 -35.30 0.78
C PRO A 601 -6.05 -34.98 2.21
N PRO A 602 -5.45 -35.97 2.92
CA PRO A 602 -4.89 -35.68 4.22
C PRO A 602 -3.98 -34.46 4.07
N SER A 603 -4.23 -33.44 4.89
CA SER A 603 -3.37 -32.26 4.91
C SER A 603 -1.95 -32.75 5.04
N ALA A 604 -1.08 -32.45 4.07
CA ALA A 604 0.34 -32.59 4.29
C ALA A 604 0.62 -31.81 5.59
N ALA A 605 0.84 -32.57 6.65
CA ALA A 605 1.32 -32.00 7.89
C ALA A 605 2.68 -31.38 7.58
N ASN A 606 2.72 -30.05 7.54
CA ASN A 606 3.88 -29.24 7.93
C ASN A 606 3.46 -27.78 8.02
#